data_f481a3b4fc220c303b42405f477024b8
#
_entry.id   f481a3b4fc220c303b42405f477024b8
#
_cell.length_a   1.000
_cell.length_b   1.000
_cell.length_c   1.000
_cell.angle_alpha   90.00
_cell.angle_beta   90.00
_cell.angle_gamma   90.00
#
_symmetry.space_group_name_H-M   'P 1'
#
loop_
_entity.id
_entity.type
_entity.pdbx_description
1 polymer ?
#
loop_
_entity_poly.entity_id
_entity_poly.type
_entity_poly.pdbx_seq_one_letter_code
_entity_poly.pdbx_strand_id
1 'polypeptide(L)'
;MHLIDIGANLSHESFAHDLSSVLDHARAVGIGEIIVTGASEQGSIDAHALAQRWPRFLYATAGVHPHHASDYTAETHETLRALHAQADVVAVGETGLDYFRDISPRPTQQWCFEQQLELALACGKPLFLHQRDAHDDFIAILRQVRDRLGPCVVHCFTADKRELYECLDLDCHIGITGWICDERRGAHLVPLMKDIPANRLMIETDAPYLLPRTIRPKPKTHRNEPKYLPWVLEAVAAARGEPPQQLAASTTATARAFFRLG
;
A
#
# COMPACT_ATOMS: atom_id res chain seq x y z
N MET A 1 -7.72 16.42 -12.16
CA MET A 1 -6.75 16.05 -11.09
C MET A 1 -6.00 14.82 -11.58
N HIS A 2 -4.74 14.69 -11.26
CA HIS A 2 -3.99 13.46 -11.49
C HIS A 2 -3.74 12.82 -10.12
N LEU A 3 -4.12 11.54 -9.97
CA LEU A 3 -4.00 10.79 -8.72
C LEU A 3 -3.24 9.49 -8.97
N ILE A 4 -2.54 9.02 -7.96
CA ILE A 4 -1.92 7.69 -7.91
C ILE A 4 -2.55 6.90 -6.76
N ASP A 5 -3.09 5.73 -7.07
CA ASP A 5 -3.52 4.76 -6.09
C ASP A 5 -2.32 3.86 -5.75
N ILE A 6 -1.74 4.03 -4.57
CA ILE A 6 -0.50 3.32 -4.23
C ILE A 6 -0.70 1.87 -3.78
N GLY A 7 -1.94 1.41 -3.65
CA GLY A 7 -2.23 0.03 -3.27
C GLY A 7 -3.63 -0.41 -3.64
N ALA A 8 -3.74 -1.36 -4.58
CA ALA A 8 -4.99 -2.01 -4.94
C ALA A 8 -4.75 -3.47 -5.33
N ASN A 9 -5.54 -4.39 -4.79
CA ASN A 9 -5.43 -5.84 -5.01
C ASN A 9 -6.19 -6.24 -6.29
N LEU A 10 -5.77 -5.73 -7.46
CA LEU A 10 -6.48 -5.91 -8.73
C LEU A 10 -6.41 -7.33 -9.30
N SER A 11 -5.51 -8.17 -8.80
CA SER A 11 -5.48 -9.61 -9.09
C SER A 11 -6.54 -10.42 -8.32
N HIS A 12 -7.23 -9.80 -7.35
CA HIS A 12 -8.28 -10.45 -6.57
C HIS A 12 -9.43 -10.91 -7.46
N GLU A 13 -9.98 -12.11 -7.20
CA GLU A 13 -11.04 -12.77 -7.97
C GLU A 13 -12.28 -11.90 -8.23
N SER A 14 -12.60 -10.99 -7.31
CA SER A 14 -13.73 -10.07 -7.45
C SER A 14 -13.64 -9.13 -8.66
N PHE A 15 -12.45 -8.98 -9.26
CA PHE A 15 -12.21 -8.17 -10.46
C PHE A 15 -12.10 -9.00 -11.74
N ALA A 16 -12.08 -10.33 -11.65
CA ALA A 16 -11.78 -11.21 -12.78
C ALA A 16 -12.68 -10.96 -14.02
N HIS A 17 -13.94 -10.58 -13.81
CA HIS A 17 -14.93 -10.45 -14.87
C HIS A 17 -15.06 -9.03 -15.46
N ASP A 18 -14.63 -7.99 -14.73
CA ASP A 18 -14.89 -6.60 -15.10
C ASP A 18 -13.69 -5.66 -14.94
N LEU A 19 -12.48 -6.19 -14.78
CA LEU A 19 -11.27 -5.41 -14.52
C LEU A 19 -11.06 -4.26 -15.53
N SER A 20 -11.28 -4.51 -16.82
CA SER A 20 -11.12 -3.46 -17.85
C SER A 20 -12.05 -2.27 -17.58
N SER A 21 -13.32 -2.54 -17.25
CA SER A 21 -14.30 -1.51 -16.88
C SER A 21 -13.91 -0.78 -15.60
N VAL A 22 -13.39 -1.50 -14.60
CA VAL A 22 -12.89 -0.91 -13.34
C VAL A 22 -11.75 0.07 -13.62
N LEU A 23 -10.81 -0.29 -14.51
CA LEU A 23 -9.70 0.56 -14.90
C LEU A 23 -10.16 1.79 -15.71
N ASP A 24 -11.13 1.63 -16.59
CA ASP A 24 -11.71 2.76 -17.35
C ASP A 24 -12.42 3.73 -16.41
N HIS A 25 -13.17 3.25 -15.42
CA HIS A 25 -13.78 4.10 -14.40
C HIS A 25 -12.71 4.81 -13.54
N ALA A 26 -11.60 4.17 -13.24
CA ALA A 26 -10.50 4.79 -12.51
C ALA A 26 -9.89 5.96 -13.31
N ARG A 27 -9.62 5.76 -14.60
CA ARG A 27 -9.14 6.83 -15.49
C ARG A 27 -10.12 8.00 -15.59
N ALA A 28 -11.41 7.70 -15.67
CA ALA A 28 -12.46 8.71 -15.78
C ALA A 28 -12.52 9.68 -14.59
N VAL A 29 -12.07 9.26 -13.40
CA VAL A 29 -12.00 10.11 -12.20
C VAL A 29 -10.62 10.73 -11.98
N GLY A 30 -9.67 10.53 -12.92
CA GLY A 30 -8.36 11.16 -12.89
C GLY A 30 -7.25 10.34 -12.25
N ILE A 31 -7.42 9.02 -12.08
CA ILE A 31 -6.32 8.16 -11.67
C ILE A 31 -5.44 7.89 -12.86
N GLY A 32 -4.18 8.25 -12.74
CA GLY A 32 -3.17 8.09 -13.79
C GLY A 32 -2.34 6.83 -13.65
N GLU A 33 -2.07 6.42 -12.43
CA GLU A 33 -1.31 5.20 -12.13
C GLU A 33 -1.90 4.46 -10.92
N ILE A 34 -1.78 3.13 -10.93
CA ILE A 34 -2.17 2.25 -9.83
C ILE A 34 -1.04 1.27 -9.55
N ILE A 35 -0.68 1.11 -8.28
CA ILE A 35 0.23 0.07 -7.83
C ILE A 35 -0.60 -1.16 -7.44
N VAL A 36 -0.44 -2.24 -8.19
CA VAL A 36 -1.12 -3.51 -7.93
C VAL A 36 -0.35 -4.26 -6.86
N THR A 37 -1.02 -4.59 -5.77
CA THR A 37 -0.39 -5.23 -4.61
C THR A 37 -0.17 -6.73 -4.86
N GLY A 38 1.08 -7.18 -4.75
CA GLY A 38 1.46 -8.59 -4.65
C GLY A 38 1.58 -8.99 -3.18
N ALA A 39 0.74 -9.92 -2.71
CA ALA A 39 0.66 -10.32 -1.29
C ALA A 39 1.02 -11.80 -1.04
N SER A 40 1.36 -12.54 -2.08
CA SER A 40 1.86 -13.92 -2.06
C SER A 40 2.71 -14.16 -3.29
N GLU A 41 3.39 -15.30 -3.39
CA GLU A 41 4.15 -15.65 -4.59
C GLU A 41 3.27 -15.57 -5.85
N GLN A 42 2.14 -16.28 -5.87
CA GLN A 42 1.23 -16.26 -7.01
C GLN A 42 0.62 -14.86 -7.23
N GLY A 43 0.20 -14.17 -6.15
CA GLY A 43 -0.33 -12.81 -6.24
C GLY A 43 0.67 -11.80 -6.80
N SER A 44 1.98 -11.99 -6.53
CA SER A 44 3.06 -11.17 -7.09
C SER A 44 3.26 -11.43 -8.58
N ILE A 45 3.18 -12.70 -9.01
CA ILE A 45 3.21 -13.07 -10.43
C ILE A 45 2.02 -12.45 -11.17
N ASP A 46 0.83 -12.55 -10.60
CA ASP A 46 -0.40 -12.02 -11.20
C ASP A 46 -0.38 -10.48 -11.26
N ALA A 47 0.10 -9.81 -10.22
CA ALA A 47 0.26 -8.36 -10.18
C ALA A 47 1.22 -7.88 -11.28
N HIS A 48 2.37 -8.54 -11.45
CA HIS A 48 3.32 -8.27 -12.52
C HIS A 48 2.68 -8.50 -13.91
N ALA A 49 1.96 -9.59 -14.11
CA ALA A 49 1.26 -9.86 -15.37
C ALA A 49 0.22 -8.76 -15.71
N LEU A 50 -0.47 -8.22 -14.70
CA LEU A 50 -1.36 -7.08 -14.90
C LEU A 50 -0.59 -5.81 -15.27
N ALA A 51 0.53 -5.53 -14.62
CA ALA A 51 1.38 -4.37 -14.94
C ALA A 51 1.89 -4.44 -16.40
N GLN A 52 2.30 -5.61 -16.86
CA GLN A 52 2.70 -5.83 -18.26
C GLN A 52 1.55 -5.62 -19.26
N ARG A 53 0.32 -5.96 -18.87
CA ARG A 53 -0.86 -5.80 -19.73
C ARG A 53 -1.30 -4.34 -19.90
N TRP A 54 -1.07 -3.49 -18.89
CA TRP A 54 -1.42 -2.05 -18.92
C TRP A 54 -0.19 -1.20 -18.56
N PRO A 55 0.85 -1.18 -19.41
CA PRO A 55 2.10 -0.50 -19.14
C PRO A 55 1.91 0.99 -18.90
N ARG A 56 2.66 1.56 -17.96
CA ARG A 56 2.61 2.97 -17.52
C ARG A 56 1.31 3.39 -16.83
N PHE A 57 0.34 2.49 -16.71
CA PHE A 57 -0.88 2.72 -15.93
C PHE A 57 -0.91 1.81 -14.69
N LEU A 58 -0.49 0.56 -14.84
CA LEU A 58 -0.32 -0.35 -13.73
C LEU A 58 1.17 -0.62 -13.50
N TYR A 59 1.54 -0.63 -12.25
CA TYR A 59 2.81 -1.12 -11.72
C TYR A 59 2.51 -2.17 -10.67
N ALA A 60 3.49 -2.95 -10.25
CA ALA A 60 3.29 -4.02 -9.29
C ALA A 60 4.22 -3.87 -8.07
N THR A 61 3.78 -4.37 -6.94
CA THR A 61 4.68 -4.81 -5.87
C THR A 61 4.87 -6.32 -5.95
N ALA A 62 5.93 -6.83 -5.35
CA ALA A 62 6.12 -8.27 -5.19
C ALA A 62 6.60 -8.59 -3.77
N GLY A 63 5.85 -9.45 -3.07
CA GLY A 63 6.13 -9.81 -1.70
C GLY A 63 5.21 -10.89 -1.16
N VAL A 64 5.40 -11.22 0.12
CA VAL A 64 4.58 -12.18 0.86
C VAL A 64 4.07 -11.50 2.13
N HIS A 65 2.76 -11.27 2.15
CA HIS A 65 2.02 -10.73 3.28
C HIS A 65 2.12 -11.65 4.51
N PRO A 66 2.12 -11.14 5.73
CA PRO A 66 2.21 -11.96 6.94
C PRO A 66 1.19 -13.12 7.04
N HIS A 67 0.03 -13.01 6.40
CA HIS A 67 -0.93 -14.12 6.33
C HIS A 67 -0.39 -15.36 5.60
N HIS A 68 0.50 -15.16 4.63
CA HIS A 68 1.13 -16.18 3.80
C HIS A 68 2.57 -16.50 4.20
N ALA A 69 3.04 -15.97 5.34
CA ALA A 69 4.42 -16.16 5.77
C ALA A 69 4.82 -17.65 5.90
N SER A 70 3.87 -18.52 6.25
CA SER A 70 4.10 -19.97 6.34
C SER A 70 4.34 -20.64 4.99
N ASP A 71 3.98 -20.00 3.88
CA ASP A 71 4.17 -20.52 2.52
C ASP A 71 5.50 -20.05 1.90
N TYR A 72 6.27 -19.21 2.62
CA TYR A 72 7.55 -18.68 2.11
C TYR A 72 8.63 -19.77 2.10
N THR A 73 9.16 -20.07 0.94
CA THR A 73 10.21 -21.09 0.71
C THR A 73 11.42 -20.47 -0.01
N ALA A 74 12.45 -21.26 -0.24
CA ALA A 74 13.59 -20.87 -1.06
C ALA A 74 13.17 -20.59 -2.52
N GLU A 75 12.21 -21.35 -3.05
CA GLU A 75 11.66 -21.12 -4.39
C GLU A 75 10.90 -19.80 -4.43
N THR A 76 10.08 -19.51 -3.42
CA THR A 76 9.39 -18.21 -3.29
C THR A 76 10.38 -17.06 -3.28
N HIS A 77 11.50 -17.19 -2.53
CA HIS A 77 12.56 -16.17 -2.50
C HIS A 77 13.13 -15.90 -3.90
N GLU A 78 13.46 -16.96 -4.65
CA GLU A 78 14.02 -16.83 -6.00
C GLU A 78 13.00 -16.25 -6.99
N THR A 79 11.73 -16.64 -6.89
CA THR A 79 10.63 -16.08 -7.70
C THR A 79 10.52 -14.56 -7.45
N LEU A 80 10.47 -14.13 -6.18
CA LEU A 80 10.41 -12.71 -5.84
C LEU A 80 11.66 -11.96 -6.31
N ARG A 81 12.85 -12.55 -6.16
CA ARG A 81 14.09 -11.97 -6.65
C ARG A 81 14.06 -11.74 -8.17
N ALA A 82 13.51 -12.71 -8.93
CA ALA A 82 13.36 -12.58 -10.38
C ALA A 82 12.33 -11.49 -10.76
N LEU A 83 11.22 -11.39 -10.02
CA LEU A 83 10.22 -10.33 -10.19
C LEU A 83 10.81 -8.96 -9.89
N HIS A 84 11.65 -8.82 -8.88
CA HIS A 84 12.32 -7.54 -8.57
C HIS A 84 13.35 -7.10 -9.61
N ALA A 85 13.77 -7.96 -10.53
CA ALA A 85 14.55 -7.55 -11.69
C ALA A 85 13.72 -6.87 -12.79
N GLN A 86 12.38 -6.96 -12.73
CA GLN A 86 11.47 -6.34 -13.71
C GLN A 86 11.27 -4.86 -13.40
N ALA A 87 11.17 -4.03 -14.45
CA ALA A 87 11.05 -2.57 -14.32
C ALA A 87 9.68 -2.11 -13.80
N ASP A 88 8.63 -2.87 -14.08
CA ASP A 88 7.25 -2.61 -13.69
C ASP A 88 6.90 -3.14 -12.28
N VAL A 89 7.78 -3.93 -11.66
CA VAL A 89 7.72 -4.26 -10.23
C VAL A 89 8.49 -3.18 -9.47
N VAL A 90 7.78 -2.27 -8.80
CA VAL A 90 8.34 -1.01 -8.29
C VAL A 90 8.64 -1.02 -6.78
N ALA A 91 8.21 -2.03 -6.03
CA ALA A 91 8.48 -2.13 -4.59
C ALA A 91 8.52 -3.59 -4.12
N VAL A 92 9.27 -3.82 -3.04
CA VAL A 92 9.24 -5.08 -2.27
C VAL A 92 8.07 -5.01 -1.29
N GLY A 93 7.17 -5.97 -1.36
CA GLY A 93 5.96 -6.05 -0.54
C GLY A 93 4.75 -6.48 -1.40
N GLU A 94 3.63 -6.72 -0.77
CA GLU A 94 3.29 -6.38 0.62
C GLU A 94 3.99 -7.33 1.59
N THR A 95 4.65 -6.80 2.60
CA THR A 95 5.36 -7.57 3.63
C THR A 95 5.31 -6.86 4.98
N GLY A 96 5.52 -7.59 6.06
CA GLY A 96 5.50 -7.03 7.41
C GLY A 96 4.91 -7.99 8.43
N LEU A 97 4.13 -7.46 9.40
CA LEU A 97 3.57 -8.24 10.52
C LEU A 97 2.07 -7.95 10.72
N ASP A 98 1.28 -8.99 11.00
CA ASP A 98 -0.13 -8.90 11.36
C ASP A 98 -0.43 -9.84 12.56
N TYR A 99 -0.48 -9.25 13.76
CA TYR A 99 -0.83 -9.97 14.99
C TYR A 99 -2.31 -9.86 15.33
N PHE A 100 -3.07 -9.06 14.56
CA PHE A 100 -4.52 -9.00 14.69
C PHE A 100 -5.20 -10.26 14.13
N ARG A 101 -4.82 -10.65 12.91
CA ARG A 101 -5.32 -11.87 12.28
C ARG A 101 -4.57 -13.12 12.75
N ASP A 102 -3.26 -12.96 12.98
CA ASP A 102 -2.34 -13.98 13.54
C ASP A 102 -2.43 -15.35 12.81
N ILE A 103 -2.56 -15.32 11.47
CA ILE A 103 -2.82 -16.50 10.63
C ILE A 103 -1.58 -17.40 10.56
N SER A 104 -0.41 -16.82 10.26
CA SER A 104 0.86 -17.50 10.36
C SER A 104 1.48 -17.28 11.74
N PRO A 105 2.25 -18.24 12.28
CA PRO A 105 2.93 -18.07 13.57
C PRO A 105 3.82 -16.82 13.58
N ARG A 106 3.81 -16.04 14.65
CA ARG A 106 4.56 -14.77 14.76
C ARG A 106 6.06 -14.92 14.46
N PRO A 107 6.78 -15.92 14.96
CA PRO A 107 8.18 -16.12 14.59
C PRO A 107 8.38 -16.34 13.08
N THR A 108 7.42 -17.01 12.41
CA THR A 108 7.44 -17.23 10.97
C THR A 108 7.18 -15.93 10.22
N GLN A 109 6.24 -15.08 10.70
CA GLN A 109 6.00 -13.76 10.14
C GLN A 109 7.26 -12.89 10.24
N GLN A 110 7.90 -12.85 11.41
CA GLN A 110 9.13 -12.08 11.63
C GLN A 110 10.25 -12.54 10.69
N TRP A 111 10.51 -13.83 10.62
CA TRP A 111 11.51 -14.40 9.72
C TRP A 111 11.20 -14.06 8.25
N CYS A 112 9.96 -14.24 7.81
CA CYS A 112 9.54 -13.93 6.44
C CYS A 112 9.71 -12.43 6.13
N PHE A 113 9.43 -11.56 7.09
CA PHE A 113 9.67 -10.12 6.96
C PHE A 113 11.16 -9.83 6.80
N GLU A 114 12.02 -10.39 7.65
CA GLU A 114 13.47 -10.24 7.56
C GLU A 114 14.03 -10.71 6.20
N GLN A 115 13.55 -11.86 5.66
CA GLN A 115 13.96 -12.32 4.33
C GLN A 115 13.62 -11.31 3.23
N GLN A 116 12.48 -10.62 3.34
CA GLN A 116 12.08 -9.63 2.35
C GLN A 116 12.78 -8.28 2.55
N LEU A 117 13.22 -7.94 3.76
CA LEU A 117 14.14 -6.83 3.97
C LEU A 117 15.49 -7.07 3.29
N GLU A 118 16.02 -8.30 3.34
CA GLU A 118 17.25 -8.66 2.60
C GLU A 118 17.04 -8.56 1.08
N LEU A 119 15.88 -8.95 0.54
CA LEU A 119 15.55 -8.73 -0.89
C LEU A 119 15.56 -7.22 -1.23
N ALA A 120 14.99 -6.39 -0.37
CA ALA A 120 14.98 -4.94 -0.59
C ALA A 120 16.39 -4.34 -0.58
N LEU A 121 17.25 -4.80 0.33
CA LEU A 121 18.67 -4.42 0.37
C LEU A 121 19.40 -4.83 -0.92
N ALA A 122 19.12 -6.01 -1.43
CA ALA A 122 19.77 -6.54 -2.62
C ALA A 122 19.32 -5.82 -3.91
N CYS A 123 18.04 -5.49 -4.05
CA CYS A 123 17.49 -4.89 -5.27
C CYS A 123 17.43 -3.35 -5.24
N GLY A 124 17.55 -2.72 -4.07
CA GLY A 124 17.50 -1.26 -3.88
C GLY A 124 16.14 -0.63 -4.17
N LYS A 125 15.07 -1.44 -4.18
CA LYS A 125 13.70 -0.96 -4.36
C LYS A 125 13.08 -0.50 -3.04
N PRO A 126 12.10 0.42 -3.08
CA PRO A 126 11.34 0.81 -1.88
C PRO A 126 10.55 -0.36 -1.31
N LEU A 127 10.17 -0.23 -0.03
CA LEU A 127 9.38 -1.21 0.71
C LEU A 127 7.92 -0.76 0.84
N PHE A 128 6.99 -1.67 0.58
CA PHE A 128 5.56 -1.54 0.78
C PHE A 128 5.16 -2.41 1.98
N LEU A 129 4.95 -1.76 3.15
CA LEU A 129 4.96 -2.40 4.45
C LEU A 129 3.57 -2.48 5.07
N HIS A 130 3.22 -3.66 5.57
CA HIS A 130 2.03 -3.95 6.36
C HIS A 130 2.36 -4.03 7.85
N GLN A 131 1.57 -3.35 8.69
CA GLN A 131 1.66 -3.47 10.13
C GLN A 131 0.25 -3.45 10.74
N ARG A 132 -0.09 -4.45 11.57
CA ARG A 132 -1.33 -4.45 12.32
C ARG A 132 -1.19 -5.16 13.66
N ASP A 133 -1.39 -4.40 14.77
CA ASP A 133 -1.26 -4.89 16.15
C ASP A 133 0.09 -5.57 16.45
N ALA A 134 1.15 -5.19 15.71
CA ALA A 134 2.48 -5.79 15.77
C ALA A 134 3.61 -4.75 15.85
N HIS A 135 3.28 -3.52 16.24
CA HIS A 135 4.14 -2.35 16.07
C HIS A 135 5.52 -2.49 16.71
N ASP A 136 5.58 -2.95 17.96
CA ASP A 136 6.85 -2.99 18.71
C ASP A 136 7.87 -3.93 18.02
N ASP A 137 7.43 -5.12 17.59
CA ASP A 137 8.29 -6.06 16.86
C ASP A 137 8.60 -5.53 15.44
N PHE A 138 7.61 -4.94 14.76
CA PHE A 138 7.78 -4.35 13.43
C PHE A 138 8.85 -3.26 13.42
N ILE A 139 8.76 -2.32 14.35
CA ILE A 139 9.74 -1.22 14.48
C ILE A 139 11.10 -1.74 14.91
N ALA A 140 11.16 -2.74 15.81
CA ALA A 140 12.42 -3.31 16.25
C ALA A 140 13.18 -3.99 15.09
N ILE A 141 12.48 -4.75 14.26
CA ILE A 141 13.07 -5.40 13.08
C ILE A 141 13.51 -4.35 12.05
N LEU A 142 12.62 -3.41 11.70
CA LEU A 142 12.92 -2.40 10.69
C LEU A 142 14.10 -1.51 11.08
N ARG A 143 14.20 -1.14 12.35
CA ARG A 143 15.28 -0.28 12.89
C ARG A 143 16.67 -0.88 12.71
N GLN A 144 16.81 -2.21 12.75
CA GLN A 144 18.11 -2.89 12.62
C GLN A 144 18.76 -2.66 11.24
N VAL A 145 17.96 -2.41 10.22
CA VAL A 145 18.44 -2.31 8.83
C VAL A 145 18.06 -1.00 8.14
N ARG A 146 17.33 -0.11 8.84
CA ARG A 146 16.70 1.08 8.24
C ARG A 146 17.68 1.97 7.49
N ASP A 147 18.88 2.18 8.03
CA ASP A 147 19.90 3.05 7.45
C ASP A 147 20.45 2.55 6.11
N ARG A 148 20.24 1.27 5.80
CA ARG A 148 20.69 0.62 4.57
C ARG A 148 19.58 0.48 3.53
N LEU A 149 18.32 0.62 3.95
CA LEU A 149 17.14 0.47 3.11
C LEU A 149 16.85 1.74 2.29
N GLY A 150 16.23 1.55 1.15
CA GLY A 150 15.57 2.60 0.39
C GLY A 150 14.34 3.17 1.11
N PRO A 151 13.51 3.97 0.41
CA PRO A 151 12.26 4.48 0.97
C PRO A 151 11.32 3.36 1.44
N CYS A 152 10.61 3.60 2.54
CA CYS A 152 9.62 2.68 3.10
C CYS A 152 8.27 3.38 3.19
N VAL A 153 7.16 2.71 2.88
CA VAL A 153 5.82 3.17 3.17
C VAL A 153 5.10 2.16 4.06
N VAL A 154 4.57 2.64 5.19
CA VAL A 154 3.60 1.88 5.98
C VAL A 154 2.25 2.14 5.34
N HIS A 155 1.78 1.17 4.53
CA HIS A 155 0.53 1.28 3.82
C HIS A 155 -0.65 1.02 4.75
N CYS A 156 -1.84 1.46 4.36
CA CYS A 156 -3.08 1.26 5.10
C CYS A 156 -2.93 1.57 6.61
N PHE A 157 -2.27 2.70 6.94
CA PHE A 157 -2.01 3.07 8.32
C PHE A 157 -3.32 3.24 9.10
N THR A 158 -3.48 2.48 10.19
CA THR A 158 -4.68 2.49 11.05
C THR A 158 -4.35 2.60 12.54
N ALA A 159 -3.09 2.83 12.86
CA ALA A 159 -2.55 2.84 14.21
C ALA A 159 -2.71 4.19 14.94
N ASP A 160 -2.15 4.31 16.12
CA ASP A 160 -2.25 5.48 16.96
C ASP A 160 -1.17 6.54 16.69
N LYS A 161 -1.18 7.61 17.49
CA LYS A 161 -0.23 8.73 17.37
C LYS A 161 1.21 8.32 17.69
N ARG A 162 1.44 7.48 18.71
CA ARG A 162 2.78 6.99 19.07
C ARG A 162 3.39 6.24 17.90
N GLU A 163 2.64 5.29 17.35
CA GLU A 163 3.06 4.43 16.25
C GLU A 163 3.32 5.24 14.97
N LEU A 164 2.49 6.28 14.71
CA LEU A 164 2.74 7.21 13.61
C LEU A 164 4.10 7.90 13.73
N TYR A 165 4.40 8.46 14.90
CA TYR A 165 5.65 9.19 15.11
C TYR A 165 6.86 8.27 15.04
N GLU A 166 6.78 7.04 15.59
CA GLU A 166 7.87 6.07 15.49
C GLU A 166 8.13 5.64 14.03
N CYS A 167 7.08 5.54 13.20
CA CYS A 167 7.25 5.33 11.76
C CYS A 167 7.91 6.55 11.07
N LEU A 168 7.48 7.77 11.40
CA LEU A 168 8.06 8.99 10.84
C LEU A 168 9.51 9.20 11.28
N ASP A 169 9.87 8.85 12.52
CA ASP A 169 11.24 8.89 13.04
C ASP A 169 12.17 7.91 12.30
N LEU A 170 11.63 6.83 11.75
CA LEU A 170 12.31 5.91 10.85
C LEU A 170 12.22 6.35 9.37
N ASP A 171 11.87 7.61 9.10
CA ASP A 171 11.74 8.16 7.75
C ASP A 171 10.79 7.37 6.84
N CYS A 172 9.73 6.77 7.41
CA CYS A 172 8.71 6.08 6.65
C CYS A 172 7.70 7.06 6.04
N HIS A 173 7.20 6.71 4.87
CA HIS A 173 5.99 7.30 4.30
C HIS A 173 4.76 6.60 4.87
N ILE A 174 3.61 7.27 4.77
CA ILE A 174 2.34 6.79 5.33
C ILE A 174 1.30 6.73 4.21
N GLY A 175 0.70 5.57 4.01
CA GLY A 175 -0.42 5.34 3.09
C GLY A 175 -1.74 5.39 3.84
N ILE A 176 -2.70 6.17 3.32
CA ILE A 176 -4.03 6.36 3.93
C ILE A 176 -5.11 5.81 3.01
N THR A 177 -5.95 4.94 3.56
CA THR A 177 -7.06 4.27 2.87
C THR A 177 -8.43 4.88 3.21
N GLY A 178 -9.48 4.28 2.67
CA GLY A 178 -10.87 4.53 3.06
C GLY A 178 -11.20 4.27 4.54
N TRP A 179 -10.26 3.78 5.33
CA TRP A 179 -10.43 3.67 6.78
C TRP A 179 -10.70 5.02 7.45
N ILE A 180 -10.05 6.09 6.99
CA ILE A 180 -10.32 7.46 7.49
C ILE A 180 -11.78 7.90 7.27
N CYS A 181 -12.47 7.30 6.32
CA CYS A 181 -13.88 7.55 6.00
C CYS A 181 -14.85 6.74 6.87
N ASP A 182 -14.37 5.90 7.80
CA ASP A 182 -15.23 5.14 8.73
C ASP A 182 -15.30 5.90 10.07
N GLU A 183 -16.42 6.56 10.31
CA GLU A 183 -16.67 7.38 11.51
C GLU A 183 -16.58 6.60 12.83
N ARG A 184 -16.67 5.27 12.78
CA ARG A 184 -16.63 4.40 13.97
C ARG A 184 -15.23 3.92 14.30
N ARG A 185 -14.41 3.64 13.27
CA ARG A 185 -13.10 3.01 13.42
C ARG A 185 -11.94 3.92 13.03
N GLY A 186 -12.17 4.87 12.13
CA GLY A 186 -11.14 5.75 11.59
C GLY A 186 -11.11 7.15 12.21
N ALA A 187 -12.02 7.48 13.14
CA ALA A 187 -12.10 8.83 13.72
C ALA A 187 -10.79 9.29 14.38
N HIS A 188 -10.02 8.37 14.95
CA HIS A 188 -8.72 8.66 15.59
C HIS A 188 -7.64 9.09 14.58
N LEU A 189 -7.78 8.72 13.30
CA LEU A 189 -6.83 9.10 12.24
C LEU A 189 -6.98 10.58 11.85
N VAL A 190 -8.19 11.15 11.95
CA VAL A 190 -8.47 12.51 11.48
C VAL A 190 -7.50 13.54 12.08
N PRO A 191 -7.29 13.63 13.40
CA PRO A 191 -6.32 14.58 13.96
C PRO A 191 -4.87 14.30 13.55
N LEU A 192 -4.51 13.06 13.23
CA LEU A 192 -3.15 12.65 12.86
C LEU A 192 -2.76 13.13 11.46
N MET A 193 -3.71 13.41 10.59
CA MET A 193 -3.41 13.82 9.21
C MET A 193 -2.56 15.09 9.13
N LYS A 194 -2.65 15.98 10.12
CA LYS A 194 -1.83 17.21 10.19
C LYS A 194 -0.39 16.95 10.63
N ASP A 195 -0.17 15.83 11.30
CA ASP A 195 1.15 15.46 11.82
C ASP A 195 2.02 14.80 10.75
N ILE A 196 1.41 14.31 9.64
CA ILE A 196 2.14 13.68 8.54
C ILE A 196 2.68 14.76 7.60
N PRO A 197 4.02 14.84 7.38
CA PRO A 197 4.61 15.76 6.41
C PRO A 197 4.05 15.52 4.99
N ALA A 198 3.83 16.58 4.22
CA ALA A 198 3.24 16.48 2.88
C ALA A 198 4.04 15.57 1.93
N ASN A 199 5.36 15.54 2.07
CA ASN A 199 6.26 14.68 1.30
C ASN A 199 6.43 13.26 1.89
N ARG A 200 5.60 12.87 2.85
CA ARG A 200 5.54 11.54 3.45
C ARG A 200 4.14 10.93 3.36
N LEU A 201 3.17 11.68 2.85
CA LEU A 201 1.78 11.25 2.77
C LEU A 201 1.45 10.75 1.37
N MET A 202 0.83 9.57 1.30
CA MET A 202 0.26 8.99 0.09
C MET A 202 -1.15 8.48 0.35
N ILE A 203 -1.93 8.25 -0.69
CA ILE A 203 -3.32 7.78 -0.61
C ILE A 203 -3.51 6.52 -1.45
N GLU A 204 -4.41 5.67 -1.01
CA GLU A 204 -4.70 4.39 -1.65
C GLU A 204 -6.14 3.93 -1.41
N THR A 205 -6.61 3.00 -2.22
CA THR A 205 -7.92 2.38 -2.01
C THR A 205 -7.85 1.10 -1.20
N ASP A 206 -6.80 0.33 -1.34
CA ASP A 206 -6.72 -1.06 -0.88
C ASP A 206 -7.88 -1.92 -1.43
N ALA A 207 -8.37 -1.55 -2.62
CA ALA A 207 -9.47 -2.26 -3.28
C ALA A 207 -9.15 -3.77 -3.48
N PRO A 208 -10.11 -4.68 -3.26
CA PRO A 208 -11.56 -4.51 -3.10
C PRO A 208 -12.01 -4.20 -1.67
N TYR A 209 -11.10 -3.97 -0.74
CA TYR A 209 -11.36 -3.74 0.68
C TYR A 209 -11.62 -2.25 0.96
N LEU A 210 -12.03 -1.93 2.18
CA LEU A 210 -12.05 -0.58 2.76
C LEU A 210 -12.85 0.46 1.96
N LEU A 211 -14.00 0.06 1.37
CA LEU A 211 -14.91 0.98 0.68
C LEU A 211 -15.24 2.19 1.58
N PRO A 212 -14.95 3.44 1.15
CA PRO A 212 -15.22 4.62 1.94
C PRO A 212 -16.69 4.74 2.32
N ARG A 213 -16.99 4.86 3.62
CA ARG A 213 -18.37 4.92 4.13
C ARG A 213 -19.07 6.26 3.85
N THR A 214 -18.29 7.26 3.47
CA THR A 214 -18.78 8.61 3.12
C THR A 214 -19.39 8.70 1.73
N ILE A 215 -19.21 7.71 0.85
CA ILE A 215 -19.74 7.71 -0.53
C ILE A 215 -21.26 7.91 -0.54
N ARG A 216 -21.71 8.88 -1.35
CA ARG A 216 -23.13 9.17 -1.60
C ARG A 216 -23.37 9.37 -3.10
N PRO A 217 -24.43 8.75 -3.69
CA PRO A 217 -25.29 7.73 -3.12
C PRO A 217 -24.50 6.48 -2.75
N LYS A 218 -24.97 5.73 -1.74
CA LYS A 218 -24.30 4.52 -1.27
C LYS A 218 -24.20 3.47 -2.40
N PRO A 219 -23.03 2.92 -2.69
CA PRO A 219 -22.88 1.86 -3.68
C PRO A 219 -23.76 0.64 -3.37
N LYS A 220 -24.19 -0.04 -4.42
CA LYS A 220 -25.01 -1.27 -4.29
C LYS A 220 -24.18 -2.48 -3.80
N THR A 221 -22.87 -2.45 -3.99
CA THR A 221 -21.95 -3.50 -3.58
C THR A 221 -21.04 -3.00 -2.46
N HIS A 222 -20.42 -3.93 -1.71
CA HIS A 222 -19.42 -3.60 -0.71
C HIS A 222 -17.99 -3.60 -1.29
N ARG A 223 -17.82 -3.95 -2.59
CA ARG A 223 -16.54 -3.96 -3.27
C ARG A 223 -16.04 -2.54 -3.46
N ASN A 224 -14.87 -2.26 -2.91
CA ASN A 224 -14.13 -1.05 -3.22
C ASN A 224 -13.52 -1.15 -4.63
N GLU A 225 -13.29 0.00 -5.25
CA GLU A 225 -12.66 0.12 -6.58
C GLU A 225 -11.76 1.36 -6.60
N PRO A 226 -10.71 1.39 -7.42
CA PRO A 226 -9.83 2.57 -7.53
C PRO A 226 -10.58 3.89 -7.81
N LYS A 227 -11.69 3.86 -8.54
CA LYS A 227 -12.51 5.05 -8.79
C LYS A 227 -13.02 5.76 -7.53
N TYR A 228 -12.93 5.13 -6.37
CA TYR A 228 -13.34 5.71 -5.09
C TYR A 228 -12.21 6.41 -4.35
N LEU A 229 -10.97 6.42 -4.89
CA LEU A 229 -9.84 7.15 -4.31
C LEU A 229 -10.13 8.65 -4.06
N PRO A 230 -10.90 9.37 -4.91
CA PRO A 230 -11.25 10.77 -4.63
C PRO A 230 -11.96 10.99 -3.27
N TRP A 231 -12.72 10.01 -2.76
CA TRP A 231 -13.33 10.13 -1.40
C TRP A 231 -12.29 10.05 -0.28
N VAL A 232 -11.25 9.26 -0.46
CA VAL A 232 -10.10 9.23 0.47
C VAL A 232 -9.37 10.56 0.42
N LEU A 233 -9.09 11.08 -0.78
CA LEU A 233 -8.47 12.38 -0.99
C LEU A 233 -9.25 13.50 -0.27
N GLU A 234 -10.56 13.57 -0.47
CA GLU A 234 -11.41 14.59 0.14
C GLU A 234 -11.42 14.51 1.68
N ALA A 235 -11.49 13.27 2.22
CA ALA A 235 -11.46 13.06 3.67
C ALA A 235 -10.12 13.51 4.28
N VAL A 236 -9.00 13.16 3.65
CA VAL A 236 -7.66 13.57 4.09
C VAL A 236 -7.48 15.08 3.95
N ALA A 237 -7.91 15.68 2.83
CA ALA A 237 -7.83 17.13 2.61
C ALA A 237 -8.62 17.90 3.67
N ALA A 238 -9.84 17.47 3.97
CA ALA A 238 -10.66 18.06 5.04
C ALA A 238 -10.00 17.93 6.41
N ALA A 239 -9.42 16.77 6.73
CA ALA A 239 -8.72 16.55 7.99
C ALA A 239 -7.47 17.42 8.14
N ARG A 240 -6.74 17.68 7.05
CA ARG A 240 -5.58 18.57 7.01
C ARG A 240 -5.94 20.05 6.96
N GLY A 241 -7.16 20.38 6.52
CA GLY A 241 -7.59 21.75 6.30
C GLY A 241 -6.94 22.40 5.08
N GLU A 242 -6.66 21.61 4.03
CA GLU A 242 -6.07 22.07 2.77
C GLU A 242 -6.96 21.76 1.57
N PRO A 243 -6.82 22.49 0.44
CA PRO A 243 -7.60 22.21 -0.76
C PRO A 243 -7.31 20.81 -1.33
N PRO A 244 -8.34 20.05 -1.79
CA PRO A 244 -8.12 18.73 -2.40
C PRO A 244 -7.15 18.72 -3.59
N GLN A 245 -7.12 19.82 -4.36
CA GLN A 245 -6.20 19.96 -5.50
C GLN A 245 -4.73 20.03 -5.06
N GLN A 246 -4.46 20.71 -3.93
CA GLN A 246 -3.12 20.81 -3.36
C GLN A 246 -2.68 19.44 -2.82
N LEU A 247 -3.56 18.75 -2.09
CA LEU A 247 -3.29 17.41 -1.57
C LEU A 247 -3.05 16.42 -2.72
N ALA A 248 -3.88 16.47 -3.78
CA ALA A 248 -3.69 15.62 -4.95
C ALA A 248 -2.31 15.82 -5.59
N ALA A 249 -1.88 17.07 -5.73
CA ALA A 249 -0.57 17.37 -6.30
C ALA A 249 0.57 16.86 -5.41
N SER A 250 0.51 17.07 -4.09
CA SER A 250 1.56 16.63 -3.16
C SER A 250 1.64 15.11 -3.04
N THR A 251 0.50 14.42 -2.87
CA THR A 251 0.49 12.95 -2.74
C THR A 251 0.92 12.26 -4.04
N THR A 252 0.53 12.80 -5.20
CA THR A 252 1.00 12.30 -6.50
C THR A 252 2.50 12.50 -6.69
N ALA A 253 3.03 13.67 -6.34
CA ALA A 253 4.48 13.93 -6.41
C ALA A 253 5.25 13.01 -5.46
N THR A 254 4.75 12.80 -4.25
CA THR A 254 5.32 11.87 -3.26
C THR A 254 5.35 10.44 -3.79
N ALA A 255 4.23 9.95 -4.32
CA ALA A 255 4.14 8.59 -4.86
C ALA A 255 5.08 8.39 -6.06
N ARG A 256 5.16 9.36 -7.00
CA ARG A 256 6.07 9.30 -8.14
C ARG A 256 7.54 9.22 -7.71
N ALA A 257 7.92 10.07 -6.76
CA ALA A 257 9.30 10.07 -6.23
C ALA A 257 9.60 8.75 -5.50
N PHE A 258 8.66 8.28 -4.68
CA PHE A 258 8.81 7.06 -3.89
C PHE A 258 8.99 5.81 -4.77
N PHE A 259 8.08 5.58 -5.73
CA PHE A 259 8.11 4.41 -6.62
C PHE A 259 8.98 4.63 -7.88
N ARG A 260 9.59 5.81 -8.04
CA ARG A 260 10.41 6.18 -9.22
C ARG A 260 9.64 6.01 -10.54
N LEU A 261 8.37 6.43 -10.55
CA LEU A 261 7.51 6.35 -11.74
C LEU A 261 7.92 7.41 -12.76
N GLY A 262 8.10 6.97 -14.00
CA GLY A 262 8.53 7.81 -15.12
C GLY A 262 7.41 8.56 -15.82
#